data_53de1174060c58a3e44589b11e3070cb
#
_entry.id   53de1174060c58a3e44589b11e3070cb
#
_cell.length_a   1.000
_cell.length_b   1.000
_cell.length_c   1.000
_cell.angle_alpha   90.00
_cell.angle_beta   90.00
_cell.angle_gamma   90.00
#
_symmetry.space_group_name_H-M   'P 1'
#
loop_
_entity.id
_entity.type
_entity.pdbx_description
1 polymer ?
#
loop_
_entity_poly.entity_id
_entity_poly.type
_entity_poly.pdbx_seq_one_letter_code
_entity_poly.pdbx_strand_id
1 'polypeptide(L)'
;MRVLFDVILEDENLLVVQKPSDLVCHPTKGDEFSSLISRARIYLKADSGPRLVNRLDRETSGLVVIAKNTETARELGKIWETRTVHKEYLAIVHGHVAAEHEIIDAPLGKDEASRVAIKDCVRADGAAAQTEFFREKFFSCDGTDFSLLRVLPRSGRKHQIRIHLAHRGHPIVGDKLYGGDEDLYLALVESRLTEEQRAKLILPNHALHAGKLRFEWRGREWSFSCPPEKWFTDFMEQVC
;
A
#
# COMPACT_ATOMS: atom_id res chain seq x y z
N MET A 1 20.34 8.70 14.84
CA MET A 1 18.92 8.58 14.46
C MET A 1 18.79 7.36 13.56
N ARG A 2 17.96 6.36 13.89
CA ARG A 2 17.80 5.14 13.09
C ARG A 2 17.00 5.50 11.84
N VAL A 3 17.56 5.22 10.65
CA VAL A 3 16.81 5.29 9.39
C VAL A 3 15.75 4.18 9.46
N LEU A 4 14.47 4.53 9.29
CA LEU A 4 13.37 3.56 9.40
C LEU A 4 12.91 3.07 8.02
N PHE A 5 13.83 2.81 7.12
CA PHE A 5 13.60 2.16 5.83
C PHE A 5 14.87 1.48 5.35
N ASP A 6 14.73 0.47 4.52
CA ASP A 6 15.85 -0.19 3.87
C ASP A 6 16.07 0.40 2.48
N VAL A 7 17.34 0.61 2.13
CA VAL A 7 17.73 1.13 0.81
C VAL A 7 17.88 -0.04 -0.16
N ILE A 8 17.10 -0.02 -1.24
CA ILE A 8 17.16 -1.02 -2.32
C ILE A 8 18.12 -0.58 -3.41
N LEU A 9 18.11 0.70 -3.74
CA LEU A 9 19.04 1.32 -4.69
C LEU A 9 19.23 2.78 -4.33
N GLU A 10 20.48 3.23 -4.44
CA GLU A 10 20.81 4.66 -4.43
C GLU A 10 21.81 4.96 -5.54
N ASP A 11 21.49 5.93 -6.37
CA ASP A 11 22.42 6.53 -7.34
C ASP A 11 22.34 8.07 -7.28
N GLU A 12 22.88 8.76 -8.28
CA GLU A 12 22.87 10.23 -8.33
C GLU A 12 21.46 10.82 -8.52
N ASN A 13 20.52 10.08 -9.11
CA ASN A 13 19.19 10.53 -9.48
C ASN A 13 18.07 9.94 -8.59
N LEU A 14 18.24 8.70 -8.14
CA LEU A 14 17.22 7.91 -7.46
C LEU A 14 17.67 7.46 -6.07
N LEU A 15 16.69 7.39 -5.17
CA LEU A 15 16.72 6.60 -3.96
C LEU A 15 15.47 5.71 -3.97
N VAL A 16 15.65 4.40 -4.10
CA VAL A 16 14.58 3.42 -4.01
C VAL A 16 14.66 2.72 -2.66
N VAL A 17 13.56 2.72 -1.94
CA VAL A 17 13.51 2.21 -0.56
C VAL A 17 12.38 1.23 -0.37
N GLN A 18 12.56 0.33 0.60
CA GLN A 18 11.46 -0.42 1.20
C GLN A 18 10.91 0.39 2.37
N LYS A 19 9.70 0.94 2.21
CA LYS A 19 8.98 1.61 3.28
C LYS A 19 8.39 0.56 4.22
N PRO A 20 8.64 0.62 5.53
CA PRO A 20 7.94 -0.24 6.48
C PRO A 20 6.45 0.13 6.56
N SER A 21 5.64 -0.80 7.07
CA SER A 21 4.29 -0.51 7.53
C SER A 21 4.31 0.54 8.66
N ASP A 22 3.20 1.23 8.85
CA ASP A 22 3.00 2.29 9.85
C ASP A 22 3.86 3.56 9.66
N LEU A 23 4.53 3.74 8.52
CA LEU A 23 5.23 4.98 8.16
C LEU A 23 4.47 5.74 7.07
N VAL A 24 4.05 6.97 7.35
CA VAL A 24 3.42 7.83 6.34
C VAL A 24 4.43 8.31 5.31
N CYS A 25 4.00 8.47 4.06
CA CYS A 25 4.85 8.99 2.99
C CYS A 25 5.16 10.48 3.12
N HIS A 26 4.16 11.28 3.50
CA HIS A 26 4.28 12.73 3.70
C HIS A 26 3.98 13.11 5.15
N PRO A 27 4.52 14.23 5.64
CA PRO A 27 4.20 14.73 6.97
C PRO A 27 2.70 14.93 7.13
N THR A 28 2.18 14.52 8.28
CA THR A 28 0.84 14.86 8.76
C THR A 28 0.95 15.96 9.82
N LYS A 29 -0.17 16.60 10.18
CA LYS A 29 -0.18 17.63 11.22
C LYS A 29 0.48 17.11 12.50
N GLY A 30 1.52 17.78 12.96
CA GLY A 30 2.14 17.57 14.28
C GLY A 30 3.51 16.90 14.30
N ASP A 31 3.97 16.20 13.25
CA ASP A 31 5.30 15.61 13.23
C ASP A 31 5.94 15.65 11.83
N GLU A 32 6.66 16.72 11.58
CA GLU A 32 7.34 16.97 10.32
C GLU A 32 8.46 15.94 10.03
N PHE A 33 9.00 15.30 11.07
CA PHE A 33 10.11 14.34 10.95
C PHE A 33 9.68 12.88 10.88
N SER A 34 8.39 12.58 11.06
CA SER A 34 7.87 11.19 11.11
C SER A 34 7.58 10.59 9.74
N SER A 35 7.69 11.31 8.65
CA SER A 35 7.36 10.81 7.32
C SER A 35 8.56 10.24 6.56
N LEU A 36 8.27 9.35 5.58
CA LEU A 36 9.29 8.79 4.71
C LEU A 36 10.11 9.86 4.01
N ILE A 37 9.46 10.90 3.45
CA ILE A 37 10.19 11.95 2.72
C ILE A 37 11.09 12.76 3.64
N SER A 38 10.68 13.05 4.87
CA SER A 38 11.50 13.77 5.83
C SER A 38 12.75 12.93 6.22
N ARG A 39 12.55 11.63 6.45
CA ARG A 39 13.66 10.70 6.74
C ARG A 39 14.61 10.54 5.58
N ALA A 40 14.10 10.51 4.33
CA ALA A 40 14.93 10.47 3.13
C ALA A 40 15.76 11.75 2.99
N ARG A 41 15.23 12.92 3.30
CA ARG A 41 15.98 14.18 3.32
C ARG A 41 17.12 14.16 4.34
N ILE A 42 16.85 13.69 5.55
CA ILE A 42 17.88 13.53 6.59
C ILE A 42 18.97 12.55 6.11
N TYR A 43 18.57 11.41 5.56
CA TYR A 43 19.48 10.39 5.03
C TYR A 43 20.40 10.97 3.95
N LEU A 44 19.82 11.69 3.00
CA LEU A 44 20.54 12.31 1.87
C LEU A 44 21.26 13.61 2.26
N LYS A 45 21.15 14.08 3.52
CA LYS A 45 21.67 15.37 4.00
C LYS A 45 21.22 16.54 3.12
N ALA A 46 19.94 16.51 2.68
CA ALA A 46 19.35 17.47 1.76
C ALA A 46 18.16 18.17 2.39
N ASP A 47 18.19 19.50 2.50
CA ASP A 47 17.09 20.30 3.04
C ASP A 47 15.89 20.37 2.07
N SER A 48 16.17 20.34 0.77
CA SER A 48 15.15 20.37 -0.32
C SER A 48 15.66 19.58 -1.51
N GLY A 49 14.74 19.23 -2.43
CA GLY A 49 15.07 18.50 -3.66
C GLY A 49 14.42 17.12 -3.73
N PRO A 50 14.66 16.20 -2.78
CA PRO A 50 14.05 14.86 -2.84
C PRO A 50 12.53 14.91 -2.87
N ARG A 51 11.93 14.18 -3.82
CA ARG A 51 10.48 14.10 -4.04
C ARG A 51 10.04 12.65 -4.22
N LEU A 52 8.93 12.30 -3.60
CA LEU A 52 8.28 10.99 -3.82
C LEU A 52 7.73 10.92 -5.25
N VAL A 53 8.09 9.87 -5.97
CA VAL A 53 7.54 9.57 -7.30
C VAL A 53 6.24 8.78 -7.17
N ASN A 54 6.18 7.83 -6.24
CA ASN A 54 4.95 7.13 -5.85
C ASN A 54 4.72 7.21 -4.34
N ARG A 55 3.52 6.86 -3.93
CA ARG A 55 3.13 6.83 -2.52
C ARG A 55 2.46 5.52 -2.18
N LEU A 56 2.61 5.11 -0.94
CA LEU A 56 1.88 4.02 -0.31
C LEU A 56 1.08 4.56 0.87
N ASP A 57 0.02 3.88 1.23
CA ASP A 57 -0.73 4.17 2.45
C ASP A 57 0.16 3.98 3.68
N ARG A 58 -0.22 4.54 4.81
CA ARG A 58 0.56 4.46 6.06
C ARG A 58 0.93 3.02 6.40
N GLU A 59 -0.05 2.12 6.41
CA GLU A 59 0.12 0.72 6.79
C GLU A 59 0.58 -0.19 5.65
N THR A 60 0.59 0.26 4.40
CA THR A 60 1.14 -0.50 3.27
C THR A 60 2.65 -0.44 3.30
N SER A 61 3.30 -1.60 3.32
CA SER A 61 4.76 -1.71 3.19
C SER A 61 5.21 -1.85 1.73
N GLY A 62 6.52 -1.70 1.47
CA GLY A 62 7.12 -2.02 0.17
C GLY A 62 7.76 -0.84 -0.56
N LEU A 63 7.90 -0.99 -1.88
CA LEU A 63 8.73 -0.14 -2.73
C LEU A 63 8.21 1.27 -2.90
N VAL A 64 9.06 2.24 -2.60
CA VAL A 64 8.86 3.66 -2.89
C VAL A 64 10.08 4.21 -3.62
N VAL A 65 9.83 4.90 -4.74
CA VAL A 65 10.84 5.61 -5.53
C VAL A 65 10.85 7.08 -5.11
N ILE A 66 12.03 7.57 -4.83
CA ILE A 66 12.30 8.97 -4.46
C ILE A 66 13.26 9.54 -5.50
N ALA A 67 12.85 10.58 -6.21
CA ALA A 67 13.73 11.35 -7.07
C ALA A 67 14.59 12.29 -6.21
N LYS A 68 15.90 12.29 -6.41
CA LYS A 68 16.84 13.11 -5.63
C LYS A 68 16.88 14.57 -6.09
N ASN A 69 16.41 14.84 -7.32
CA ASN A 69 16.39 16.18 -7.91
C ASN A 69 15.09 16.45 -8.67
N THR A 70 14.84 17.72 -9.00
CA THR A 70 13.57 18.18 -9.62
C THR A 70 13.41 17.69 -11.06
N GLU A 71 14.50 17.54 -11.82
CA GLU A 71 14.47 17.05 -13.20
C GLU A 71 14.00 15.59 -13.23
N THR A 72 14.63 14.72 -12.47
CA THR A 72 14.24 13.31 -12.29
C THR A 72 12.80 13.19 -11.80
N ALA A 73 12.38 14.01 -10.83
CA ALA A 73 11.00 14.01 -10.34
C ALA A 73 9.99 14.33 -11.45
N ARG A 74 10.32 15.30 -12.34
CA ARG A 74 9.45 15.68 -13.46
C ARG A 74 9.38 14.57 -14.52
N GLU A 75 10.53 13.95 -14.86
CA GLU A 75 10.58 12.88 -15.86
C GLU A 75 9.79 11.66 -15.39
N LEU A 76 10.05 11.20 -14.18
CA LEU A 76 9.34 10.05 -13.59
C LEU A 76 7.86 10.35 -13.35
N GLY A 77 7.50 11.57 -12.93
CA GLY A 77 6.11 11.98 -12.81
C GLY A 77 5.31 11.74 -14.09
N LYS A 78 5.86 12.10 -15.25
CA LYS A 78 5.25 11.85 -16.56
C LYS A 78 5.05 10.35 -16.82
N ILE A 79 6.03 9.50 -16.48
CA ILE A 79 5.94 8.05 -16.66
C ILE A 79 4.82 7.47 -15.78
N TRP A 80 4.66 7.97 -14.55
CA TRP A 80 3.55 7.55 -13.67
C TRP A 80 2.17 7.99 -14.19
N GLU A 81 2.10 9.15 -14.85
CA GLU A 81 0.86 9.65 -15.47
C GLU A 81 0.43 8.80 -16.68
N THR A 82 1.36 8.27 -17.47
CA THR A 82 1.05 7.38 -18.61
C THR A 82 0.55 6.00 -18.21
N ARG A 83 0.61 5.65 -16.94
CA ARG A 83 0.21 4.34 -16.40
C ARG A 83 0.96 3.14 -17.00
N THR A 84 2.15 3.36 -17.53
CA THR A 84 3.02 2.30 -18.09
C THR A 84 3.85 1.60 -16.99
N VAL A 85 3.77 2.09 -15.77
CA VAL A 85 4.47 1.50 -14.62
C VAL A 85 3.77 0.22 -14.17
N HIS A 86 4.51 -0.89 -14.20
CA HIS A 86 4.05 -2.17 -13.67
C HIS A 86 4.26 -2.23 -12.16
N LYS A 87 3.20 -2.52 -11.44
CA LYS A 87 3.19 -2.62 -9.97
C LYS A 87 2.61 -3.97 -9.60
N GLU A 88 3.29 -4.68 -8.72
CA GLU A 88 2.80 -5.94 -8.18
C GLU A 88 2.80 -5.87 -6.66
N TYR A 89 1.66 -6.23 -6.09
CA TYR A 89 1.44 -6.26 -4.66
C TYR A 89 1.13 -7.68 -4.20
N LEU A 90 1.42 -7.96 -2.95
CA LEU A 90 0.87 -9.11 -2.23
C LEU A 90 -0.18 -8.60 -1.25
N ALA A 91 -1.32 -9.29 -1.20
CA ALA A 91 -2.39 -9.00 -0.27
C ALA A 91 -2.87 -10.29 0.40
N ILE A 92 -3.03 -10.26 1.73
CA ILE A 92 -3.73 -11.33 2.44
C ILE A 92 -5.15 -10.83 2.72
N VAL A 93 -6.13 -11.59 2.27
CA VAL A 93 -7.54 -11.24 2.40
C VAL A 93 -8.31 -12.29 3.20
N HIS A 94 -9.42 -11.86 3.81
CA HIS A 94 -10.34 -12.74 4.49
C HIS A 94 -11.09 -13.66 3.51
N GLY A 95 -11.25 -14.91 3.94
CA GLY A 95 -12.06 -15.92 3.25
C GLY A 95 -11.33 -16.61 2.09
N HIS A 96 -12.04 -17.59 1.55
CA HIS A 96 -11.62 -18.42 0.45
C HIS A 96 -12.01 -17.74 -0.89
N VAL A 97 -11.06 -17.07 -1.55
CA VAL A 97 -11.30 -16.46 -2.86
C VAL A 97 -11.38 -17.57 -3.91
N ALA A 98 -12.59 -17.88 -4.39
CA ALA A 98 -12.82 -18.99 -5.33
C ALA A 98 -12.15 -18.76 -6.70
N ALA A 99 -12.16 -17.51 -7.20
CA ALA A 99 -11.56 -17.16 -8.48
C ALA A 99 -10.03 -17.27 -8.44
N GLU A 100 -9.44 -18.01 -9.39
CA GLU A 100 -7.98 -18.06 -9.54
C GLU A 100 -7.41 -16.77 -10.13
N HIS A 101 -8.21 -16.10 -10.95
CA HIS A 101 -7.89 -14.82 -11.60
C HIS A 101 -9.16 -14.00 -11.77
N GLU A 102 -9.07 -12.71 -11.52
CA GLU A 102 -10.17 -11.77 -11.78
C GLU A 102 -9.65 -10.38 -12.09
N ILE A 103 -10.39 -9.67 -12.94
CA ILE A 103 -10.21 -8.23 -13.17
C ILE A 103 -11.42 -7.51 -12.57
N ILE A 104 -11.17 -6.68 -11.56
CA ILE A 104 -12.17 -5.81 -10.94
C ILE A 104 -12.10 -4.47 -11.66
N ASP A 105 -13.10 -4.19 -12.49
CA ASP A 105 -13.27 -2.92 -13.19
C ASP A 105 -14.44 -2.18 -12.53
N ALA A 106 -14.12 -1.30 -11.58
CA ALA A 106 -15.11 -0.61 -10.77
C ALA A 106 -14.64 0.81 -10.43
N PRO A 107 -15.36 1.86 -10.87
CA PRO A 107 -14.98 3.24 -10.61
C PRO A 107 -15.02 3.58 -9.12
N LEU A 108 -14.12 4.46 -8.68
CA LEU A 108 -13.96 4.86 -7.29
C LEU A 108 -14.27 6.33 -7.07
N GLY A 109 -14.94 6.63 -6.00
CA GLY A 109 -15.23 8.00 -5.59
C GLY A 109 -15.48 8.09 -4.09
N LYS A 110 -15.75 9.31 -3.63
CA LYS A 110 -16.01 9.62 -2.23
C LYS A 110 -17.19 8.81 -1.69
N ASP A 111 -17.01 8.20 -0.52
CA ASP A 111 -18.10 7.59 0.24
C ASP A 111 -18.86 8.67 1.03
N GLU A 112 -19.97 9.14 0.46
CA GLU A 112 -20.79 10.20 1.05
C GLU A 112 -21.54 9.76 2.31
N ALA A 113 -21.71 8.44 2.50
CA ALA A 113 -22.39 7.88 3.67
C ALA A 113 -21.45 7.66 4.86
N SER A 114 -20.13 7.66 4.61
CA SER A 114 -19.14 7.39 5.64
C SER A 114 -18.88 8.59 6.53
N ARG A 115 -18.72 8.35 7.83
CA ARG A 115 -18.23 9.32 8.82
C ARG A 115 -16.73 9.62 8.67
N VAL A 116 -15.99 8.77 7.96
CA VAL A 116 -14.55 8.90 7.75
C VAL A 116 -14.28 9.73 6.50
N ALA A 117 -13.82 10.94 6.69
CA ALA A 117 -13.63 11.93 5.61
C ALA A 117 -12.72 11.44 4.44
N ILE A 118 -11.81 10.52 4.69
CA ILE A 118 -10.88 10.00 3.67
C ILE A 118 -11.39 8.71 3.00
N LYS A 119 -12.54 8.18 3.39
CA LYS A 119 -13.07 6.94 2.82
C LYS A 119 -13.64 7.19 1.44
N ASP A 120 -13.27 6.33 0.50
CA ASP A 120 -13.82 6.23 -0.84
C ASP A 120 -14.50 4.87 -0.98
N CYS A 121 -15.37 4.72 -1.98
CA CYS A 121 -16.09 3.48 -2.27
C CYS A 121 -16.20 3.27 -3.79
N VAL A 122 -16.69 2.11 -4.19
CA VAL A 122 -17.12 1.88 -5.57
C VAL A 122 -18.41 2.65 -5.82
N ARG A 123 -18.40 3.49 -6.87
CA ARG A 123 -19.58 4.24 -7.30
C ARG A 123 -19.52 4.55 -8.81
N ALA A 124 -20.67 4.46 -9.47
CA ALA A 124 -20.77 4.52 -10.93
C ALA A 124 -20.27 5.85 -11.55
N ASP A 125 -20.41 6.96 -10.83
CA ASP A 125 -19.93 8.31 -11.21
C ASP A 125 -18.50 8.61 -10.76
N GLY A 126 -17.79 7.60 -10.24
CA GLY A 126 -16.42 7.72 -9.77
C GLY A 126 -15.37 7.76 -10.87
N ALA A 127 -14.12 7.92 -10.48
CA ALA A 127 -12.98 7.86 -11.38
C ALA A 127 -12.67 6.42 -11.78
N ALA A 128 -12.50 6.14 -13.07
CA ALA A 128 -12.17 4.81 -13.58
C ALA A 128 -10.98 4.20 -12.84
N ALA A 129 -11.17 2.97 -12.39
CA ALA A 129 -10.17 2.21 -11.64
C ALA A 129 -10.30 0.72 -11.98
N GLN A 130 -9.14 0.06 -12.19
CA GLN A 130 -9.09 -1.34 -12.54
C GLN A 130 -7.97 -2.04 -11.76
N THR A 131 -8.30 -3.17 -11.14
CA THR A 131 -7.38 -4.01 -10.37
C THR A 131 -7.50 -5.44 -10.85
N GLU A 132 -6.38 -6.04 -11.22
CA GLU A 132 -6.27 -7.45 -11.56
C GLU A 132 -5.65 -8.20 -10.40
N PHE A 133 -6.13 -9.40 -10.10
CA PHE A 133 -5.50 -10.26 -9.12
C PHE A 133 -5.40 -11.71 -9.59
N PHE A 134 -4.41 -12.41 -9.01
CA PHE A 134 -4.21 -13.85 -9.11
C PHE A 134 -4.14 -14.42 -7.70
N ARG A 135 -4.89 -15.48 -7.43
CA ARG A 135 -4.82 -16.18 -6.17
C ARG A 135 -3.58 -17.09 -6.16
N GLU A 136 -2.68 -16.85 -5.22
CA GLU A 136 -1.45 -17.62 -5.07
C GLU A 136 -1.65 -18.87 -4.20
N LYS A 137 -2.34 -18.73 -3.06
CA LYS A 137 -2.66 -19.86 -2.18
C LYS A 137 -3.82 -19.58 -1.25
N PHE A 138 -4.37 -20.67 -0.70
CA PHE A 138 -5.24 -20.67 0.48
C PHE A 138 -4.47 -21.08 1.72
N PHE A 139 -4.91 -20.59 2.88
CA PHE A 139 -4.46 -21.08 4.17
C PHE A 139 -5.51 -20.76 5.23
N SER A 140 -5.46 -21.46 6.35
CA SER A 140 -6.35 -21.22 7.50
C SER A 140 -5.51 -20.99 8.74
N CYS A 141 -5.97 -20.13 9.64
CA CYS A 141 -5.38 -19.90 10.94
C CYS A 141 -6.49 -19.74 11.97
N ASP A 142 -6.39 -20.45 13.10
CA ASP A 142 -7.40 -20.49 14.16
C ASP A 142 -8.84 -20.72 13.65
N GLY A 143 -9.00 -21.61 12.65
CA GLY A 143 -10.30 -21.94 12.04
C GLY A 143 -10.88 -20.85 11.13
N THR A 144 -10.11 -19.82 10.82
CA THR A 144 -10.48 -18.75 9.87
C THR A 144 -9.72 -18.92 8.56
N ASP A 145 -10.43 -18.83 7.45
CA ASP A 145 -9.86 -18.97 6.11
C ASP A 145 -9.33 -17.65 5.56
N PHE A 146 -8.21 -17.74 4.84
CA PHE A 146 -7.54 -16.63 4.18
C PHE A 146 -7.07 -17.02 2.78
N SER A 147 -6.87 -16.01 1.95
CA SER A 147 -6.26 -16.16 0.63
C SER A 147 -5.11 -15.20 0.47
N LEU A 148 -3.99 -15.66 -0.09
CA LEU A 148 -2.91 -14.81 -0.57
C LEU A 148 -3.18 -14.48 -2.04
N LEU A 149 -3.19 -13.20 -2.36
CA LEU A 149 -3.37 -12.68 -3.70
C LEU A 149 -2.14 -11.91 -4.17
N ARG A 150 -1.75 -12.15 -5.40
CA ARG A 150 -0.86 -11.28 -6.18
C ARG A 150 -1.74 -10.29 -6.95
N VAL A 151 -1.54 -9.00 -6.72
CA VAL A 151 -2.45 -7.94 -7.18
C VAL A 151 -1.70 -6.94 -8.07
N LEU A 152 -2.27 -6.66 -9.24
CA LEU A 152 -1.73 -5.74 -10.24
C LEU A 152 -2.72 -4.59 -10.48
N PRO A 153 -2.57 -3.44 -9.81
CA PRO A 153 -3.42 -2.28 -10.08
C PRO A 153 -3.04 -1.65 -11.43
N ARG A 154 -4.01 -1.59 -12.35
CA ARG A 154 -3.87 -0.96 -13.68
C ARG A 154 -4.02 0.57 -13.61
N SER A 155 -4.52 1.08 -12.51
CA SER A 155 -4.61 2.49 -12.16
C SER A 155 -4.00 2.73 -10.77
N GLY A 156 -3.97 3.95 -10.28
CA GLY A 156 -3.36 4.28 -8.97
C GLY A 156 -4.26 5.23 -8.17
N ARG A 157 -5.55 4.84 -7.99
CA ARG A 157 -6.46 5.62 -7.14
C ARG A 157 -6.15 5.38 -5.67
N LYS A 158 -6.51 6.35 -4.84
CA LYS A 158 -6.37 6.25 -3.39
C LYS A 158 -7.09 5.01 -2.87
N HIS A 159 -6.41 4.21 -2.05
CA HIS A 159 -6.94 2.98 -1.43
C HIS A 159 -7.49 1.93 -2.42
N GLN A 160 -7.20 2.04 -3.72
CA GLN A 160 -7.83 1.27 -4.78
C GLN A 160 -7.90 -0.24 -4.52
N ILE A 161 -6.78 -0.88 -4.21
CA ILE A 161 -6.71 -2.33 -3.97
C ILE A 161 -7.61 -2.71 -2.80
N ARG A 162 -7.55 -1.95 -1.72
CA ARG A 162 -8.30 -2.16 -0.49
C ARG A 162 -9.80 -2.08 -0.74
N ILE A 163 -10.24 -1.06 -1.49
CA ILE A 163 -11.66 -0.86 -1.85
C ILE A 163 -12.14 -1.99 -2.77
N HIS A 164 -11.38 -2.31 -3.81
CA HIS A 164 -11.77 -3.33 -4.78
C HIS A 164 -11.90 -4.72 -4.14
N LEU A 165 -10.93 -5.12 -3.31
CA LEU A 165 -11.00 -6.43 -2.64
C LEU A 165 -12.14 -6.48 -1.61
N ALA A 166 -12.35 -5.41 -0.84
CA ALA A 166 -13.51 -5.32 0.06
C ALA A 166 -14.85 -5.34 -0.70
N HIS A 167 -14.94 -4.67 -1.85
CA HIS A 167 -16.13 -4.69 -2.72
C HIS A 167 -16.46 -6.11 -3.23
N ARG A 168 -15.44 -6.97 -3.43
CA ARG A 168 -15.63 -8.38 -3.80
C ARG A 168 -15.91 -9.30 -2.60
N GLY A 169 -16.06 -8.75 -1.40
CA GLY A 169 -16.33 -9.51 -0.18
C GLY A 169 -15.09 -10.11 0.47
N HIS A 170 -13.89 -9.74 0.01
CA HIS A 170 -12.61 -10.22 0.51
C HIS A 170 -11.74 -9.06 1.01
N PRO A 171 -12.11 -8.39 2.12
CA PRO A 171 -11.32 -7.29 2.64
C PRO A 171 -9.93 -7.77 3.08
N ILE A 172 -8.95 -6.86 3.02
CA ILE A 172 -7.58 -7.16 3.46
C ILE A 172 -7.55 -7.34 4.98
N VAL A 173 -6.84 -8.37 5.44
CA VAL A 173 -6.67 -8.66 6.86
C VAL A 173 -5.98 -7.48 7.55
N GLY A 174 -6.50 -7.04 8.71
CA GLY A 174 -5.99 -5.89 9.44
C GLY A 174 -6.45 -4.52 8.94
N ASP A 175 -7.28 -4.47 7.88
CA ASP A 175 -7.76 -3.19 7.33
C ASP A 175 -8.86 -2.58 8.21
N LYS A 176 -8.52 -1.48 8.87
CA LYS A 176 -9.39 -0.78 9.82
C LYS A 176 -10.47 0.07 9.14
N LEU A 177 -10.29 0.39 7.84
CA LEU A 177 -11.20 1.27 7.11
C LEU A 177 -12.15 0.50 6.20
N TYR A 178 -11.68 -0.58 5.58
CA TYR A 178 -12.44 -1.38 4.60
C TYR A 178 -12.72 -2.80 5.08
N GLY A 179 -12.30 -3.16 6.28
CA GLY A 179 -12.55 -4.48 6.90
C GLY A 179 -13.98 -4.68 7.45
N GLY A 180 -14.90 -3.75 7.18
CA GLY A 180 -16.31 -3.84 7.53
C GLY A 180 -16.78 -2.88 8.63
N ASP A 181 -15.93 -2.53 9.59
CA ASP A 181 -16.27 -1.63 10.72
C ASP A 181 -15.36 -0.39 10.72
N GLU A 182 -15.86 0.73 10.22
CA GLU A 182 -15.09 1.99 10.17
C GLU A 182 -14.82 2.62 11.54
N ASP A 183 -15.52 2.19 12.60
CA ASP A 183 -15.24 2.63 13.96
C ASP A 183 -13.86 2.19 14.43
N LEU A 184 -13.31 1.10 13.87
CA LEU A 184 -11.92 0.70 14.10
C LEU A 184 -10.92 1.75 13.59
N TYR A 185 -11.21 2.37 12.45
CA TYR A 185 -10.38 3.45 11.93
C TYR A 185 -10.50 4.72 12.80
N LEU A 186 -11.69 5.09 13.22
CA LEU A 186 -11.91 6.23 14.11
C LEU A 186 -11.20 6.01 15.46
N ALA A 187 -11.33 4.81 16.02
CA ALA A 187 -10.65 4.44 17.26
C ALA A 187 -9.11 4.47 17.11
N LEU A 188 -8.57 4.04 15.95
CA LEU A 188 -7.14 4.16 15.66
C LEU A 188 -6.68 5.63 15.65
N VAL A 189 -7.40 6.51 14.93
CA VAL A 189 -7.04 7.92 14.79
C VAL A 189 -7.07 8.65 16.14
N GLU A 190 -8.01 8.26 17.01
CA GLU A 190 -8.16 8.80 18.36
C GLU A 190 -7.28 8.09 19.40
N SER A 191 -6.43 7.15 18.97
CA SER A 191 -5.53 6.38 19.86
C SER A 191 -6.27 5.63 20.98
N ARG A 192 -7.50 5.17 20.73
CA ARG A 192 -8.38 4.49 21.69
C ARG A 192 -8.79 3.07 21.28
N LEU A 193 -8.06 2.42 20.36
CA LEU A 193 -8.29 1.01 20.02
C LEU A 193 -8.16 0.14 21.28
N THR A 194 -9.23 -0.61 21.59
CA THR A 194 -9.24 -1.59 22.68
C THR A 194 -8.56 -2.88 22.28
N GLU A 195 -8.20 -3.71 23.26
CA GLU A 195 -7.64 -5.05 23.01
C GLU A 195 -8.61 -5.94 22.23
N GLU A 196 -9.92 -5.86 22.52
CA GLU A 196 -10.94 -6.59 21.76
C GLU A 196 -10.98 -6.17 20.30
N GLN A 197 -10.90 -4.85 20.02
CA GLN A 197 -10.84 -4.33 18.66
C GLN A 197 -9.55 -4.74 17.93
N ARG A 198 -8.41 -4.79 18.66
CA ARG A 198 -7.14 -5.29 18.09
C ARG A 198 -7.24 -6.77 17.73
N ALA A 199 -7.86 -7.58 18.59
CA ALA A 199 -8.08 -9.00 18.33
C ALA A 199 -8.93 -9.23 17.07
N LYS A 200 -9.99 -8.42 16.84
CA LYS A 200 -10.81 -8.47 15.62
C LYS A 200 -10.03 -8.15 14.33
N LEU A 201 -8.99 -7.34 14.43
CA LEU A 201 -8.15 -6.98 13.29
C LEU A 201 -7.19 -8.11 12.88
N ILE A 202 -6.89 -9.04 13.79
CA ILE A 202 -5.93 -10.15 13.62
C ILE A 202 -4.49 -9.62 13.46
N LEU A 203 -4.27 -8.63 12.60
CA LEU A 203 -2.97 -8.03 12.33
C LEU A 203 -2.95 -6.54 12.72
N PRO A 204 -1.81 -6.03 13.20
CA PRO A 204 -1.68 -4.62 13.60
C PRO A 204 -1.78 -3.65 12.42
N ASN A 205 -1.36 -4.07 11.22
CA ASN A 205 -1.41 -3.32 9.97
C ASN A 205 -2.14 -4.13 8.90
N HIS A 206 -2.73 -3.46 7.91
CA HIS A 206 -3.34 -4.18 6.80
C HIS A 206 -2.30 -4.93 5.98
N ALA A 207 -2.57 -6.19 5.68
CA ALA A 207 -1.66 -7.10 4.98
C ALA A 207 -1.61 -6.80 3.48
N LEU A 208 -1.02 -5.65 3.12
CA LEU A 208 -0.78 -5.20 1.75
C LEU A 208 0.68 -4.76 1.59
N HIS A 209 1.38 -5.38 0.63
CA HIS A 209 2.79 -5.14 0.38
C HIS A 209 3.08 -4.85 -1.09
N ALA A 210 3.71 -3.72 -1.40
CA ALA A 210 4.15 -3.33 -2.74
C ALA A 210 5.49 -4.01 -3.06
N GLY A 211 5.43 -5.26 -3.57
CA GLY A 211 6.59 -6.14 -3.67
C GLY A 211 7.43 -5.94 -4.91
N LYS A 212 6.82 -5.53 -6.06
CA LYS A 212 7.58 -5.33 -7.30
C LYS A 212 7.15 -4.06 -8.02
N LEU A 213 8.13 -3.43 -8.66
CA LEU A 213 7.96 -2.21 -9.44
C LEU A 213 8.84 -2.27 -10.68
N ARG A 214 8.27 -2.03 -11.89
CA ARG A 214 9.00 -2.01 -13.14
C ARG A 214 8.52 -0.86 -14.04
N PHE A 215 9.46 -0.13 -14.61
CA PHE A 215 9.19 0.97 -15.54
C PHE A 215 10.38 1.19 -16.47
N GLU A 216 10.12 1.83 -17.62
CA GLU A 216 11.18 2.29 -18.53
C GLU A 216 11.49 3.77 -18.25
N TRP A 217 12.76 4.11 -18.15
CA TRP A 217 13.21 5.49 -17.96
C TRP A 217 14.58 5.69 -18.60
N ARG A 218 14.72 6.75 -19.40
CA ARG A 218 15.93 7.10 -20.15
C ARG A 218 16.43 5.94 -21.02
N GLY A 219 15.51 5.25 -21.71
CA GLY A 219 15.82 4.12 -22.61
C GLY A 219 16.29 2.85 -21.93
N ARG A 220 16.12 2.75 -20.60
CA ARG A 220 16.48 1.59 -19.80
C ARG A 220 15.28 1.08 -18.99
N GLU A 221 15.12 -0.22 -18.91
CA GLU A 221 14.19 -0.85 -17.96
C GLU A 221 14.78 -0.85 -16.55
N TRP A 222 13.98 -0.39 -15.61
CA TRP A 222 14.25 -0.42 -14.18
C TRP A 222 13.29 -1.39 -13.51
N SER A 223 13.82 -2.35 -12.79
CA SER A 223 13.05 -3.37 -12.09
C SER A 223 13.54 -3.50 -10.66
N PHE A 224 12.62 -3.42 -9.70
CA PHE A 224 12.89 -3.51 -8.28
C PHE A 224 11.98 -4.54 -7.63
N SER A 225 12.49 -5.23 -6.62
CA SER A 225 11.70 -6.11 -5.78
C SER A 225 12.16 -6.03 -4.34
N CYS A 226 11.25 -6.21 -3.39
CA CYS A 226 11.55 -6.40 -1.99
C CYS A 226 10.62 -7.45 -1.37
N PRO A 227 11.09 -8.22 -0.38
CA PRO A 227 10.25 -9.17 0.32
C PRO A 227 9.29 -8.45 1.28
N PRO A 228 8.15 -9.07 1.63
CA PRO A 228 7.30 -8.57 2.71
C PRO A 228 8.06 -8.53 4.05
N GLU A 229 7.55 -7.72 4.97
CA GLU A 229 8.05 -7.72 6.35
C GLU A 229 7.79 -9.06 7.03
N LYS A 230 8.61 -9.39 8.01
CA LYS A 230 8.57 -10.69 8.70
C LYS A 230 7.18 -11.03 9.26
N TRP A 231 6.46 -10.07 9.86
CA TRP A 231 5.12 -10.30 10.39
C TRP A 231 4.11 -10.76 9.32
N PHE A 232 4.27 -10.28 8.08
CA PHE A 232 3.43 -10.68 6.95
C PHE A 232 3.72 -12.13 6.53
N THR A 233 5.00 -12.50 6.42
CA THR A 233 5.41 -13.87 6.08
C THR A 233 5.10 -14.86 7.20
N ASP A 234 5.36 -14.48 8.46
CA ASP A 234 5.04 -15.31 9.61
C ASP A 234 3.54 -15.66 9.66
N PHE A 235 2.67 -14.69 9.38
CA PHE A 235 1.22 -14.95 9.34
C PHE A 235 0.82 -15.93 8.24
N MET A 236 1.47 -15.88 7.07
CA MET A 236 1.22 -16.84 5.99
C MET A 236 1.78 -18.24 6.26
N GLU A 237 2.78 -18.35 7.11
CA GLU A 237 3.49 -19.58 7.43
C GLU A 237 3.00 -20.22 8.72
N GLN A 238 2.14 -19.54 9.49
CA GLN A 238 1.47 -20.13 10.64
C GLN A 238 0.63 -21.30 10.13
N VAL A 239 1.20 -22.50 10.28
CA VAL A 239 0.47 -23.75 10.16
C VAL A 239 -0.23 -23.94 11.51
N CYS A 240 -1.47 -23.57 11.57
CA CYS A 240 -2.32 -23.80 12.75
C CYS A 240 -2.99 -25.16 12.64
#